data_77dcfc22c2eb697ba6266caf49c54291
#
_entry.id   77dcfc22c2eb697ba6266caf49c54291
#
_cell.length_a   1.000
_cell.length_b   1.000
_cell.length_c   1.000
_cell.angle_alpha   90.00
_cell.angle_beta   90.00
_cell.angle_gamma   90.00
#
_symmetry.space_group_name_H-M   'P 1'
#
loop_
_entity.id
_entity.type
_entity.pdbx_description
1 polymer ?
#
loop_
_entity_poly.entity_id
_entity_poly.type
_entity_poly.pdbx_seq_one_letter_code
_entity_poly.pdbx_strand_id
1 'polypeptide(L)'
;KCVEKNKGLWTDGKVPHRVIPLSPSDAAFLLLPVSDDDFQDAKDLEFPQILGQIQYPTVYTKMEMRFAISLISRQRSRWSRKSFKILVKALEYGYTTRHIGLMYSCGLDQHGVNKLYAYADSNFAAPRSQGCRITMMNGCAISLTSKRHTTTDTSTCEAEATEFFLCTRDVERLRNLMGEIGLFQQEPTIIYQDNMPAIQIMTNRGSLPNRSKAMDIRVMSGRNKVEDKKVLPVYTSTLKMVADLGTKALDEKQFVFLRDLANGYALVRASGANVELPALVIAAAEIGQ
;
A
#
# COMPACT_ATOMS: atom_id res chain seq x y z
N LYS A 1 -19.65 6.64 -11.14
CA LYS A 1 -20.56 7.39 -10.24
C LYS A 1 -19.88 8.59 -9.56
N CYS A 2 -18.69 8.42 -8.91
CA CYS A 2 -18.00 9.55 -8.26
C CYS A 2 -17.62 10.66 -9.28
N VAL A 3 -16.99 10.30 -10.39
CA VAL A 3 -16.61 11.25 -11.46
C VAL A 3 -17.85 11.86 -12.14
N GLU A 4 -18.90 11.08 -12.37
CA GLU A 4 -20.15 11.58 -12.96
C GLU A 4 -20.81 12.65 -12.10
N LYS A 5 -20.77 12.48 -10.77
CA LYS A 5 -21.28 13.49 -9.82
C LYS A 5 -20.44 14.77 -9.80
N ASN A 6 -19.16 14.67 -10.14
CA ASN A 6 -18.20 15.76 -10.05
C ASN A 6 -17.74 16.27 -11.43
N LYS A 7 -18.55 16.09 -12.49
CA LYS A 7 -18.20 16.52 -13.86
C LYS A 7 -17.86 18.01 -13.97
N GLY A 8 -18.42 18.86 -13.12
CA GLY A 8 -18.11 20.29 -13.07
C GLY A 8 -16.68 20.66 -12.64
N LEU A 9 -15.88 19.67 -12.18
CA LEU A 9 -14.47 19.90 -11.87
C LEU A 9 -13.58 20.05 -13.11
N TRP A 10 -14.07 19.68 -14.31
CA TRP A 10 -13.31 19.74 -15.57
C TRP A 10 -14.00 20.65 -16.58
N THR A 11 -13.25 21.62 -17.10
CA THR A 11 -13.75 22.71 -17.97
C THR A 11 -14.45 22.18 -19.23
N ASP A 12 -13.97 21.08 -19.81
CA ASP A 12 -14.53 20.50 -21.05
C ASP A 12 -15.27 19.17 -20.81
N GLY A 13 -15.57 18.85 -19.55
CA GLY A 13 -16.18 17.58 -19.17
C GLY A 13 -15.29 16.35 -19.44
N LYS A 14 -14.04 16.56 -19.92
CA LYS A 14 -13.05 15.51 -20.17
C LYS A 14 -12.13 15.36 -18.98
N VAL A 15 -12.05 14.14 -18.45
CA VAL A 15 -11.14 13.81 -17.33
C VAL A 15 -9.73 13.65 -17.86
N PRO A 16 -8.74 14.40 -17.34
CA PRO A 16 -7.35 14.25 -17.73
C PRO A 16 -6.82 12.85 -17.42
N HIS A 17 -5.93 12.36 -18.28
CA HIS A 17 -5.27 11.08 -18.08
C HIS A 17 -4.23 11.17 -16.97
N ARG A 18 -4.24 10.19 -16.04
CA ARG A 18 -3.27 10.09 -14.95
C ARG A 18 -2.70 8.68 -14.83
N VAL A 19 -1.38 8.60 -14.72
CA VAL A 19 -0.63 7.33 -14.56
C VAL A 19 -0.41 6.98 -13.08
N ILE A 20 -0.27 8.01 -12.23
CA ILE A 20 -0.06 7.87 -10.79
C ILE A 20 -1.11 8.68 -10.01
N PRO A 21 -1.54 8.19 -8.83
CA PRO A 21 -2.53 8.89 -8.00
C PRO A 21 -1.93 10.08 -7.23
N LEU A 22 -0.60 10.08 -7.01
CA LEU A 22 0.10 11.09 -6.23
C LEU A 22 1.56 11.19 -6.67
N SER A 23 1.98 12.37 -7.10
CA SER A 23 3.39 12.64 -7.44
C SER A 23 4.23 12.88 -6.18
N PRO A 24 5.56 12.65 -6.23
CA PRO A 24 6.45 12.97 -5.10
C PRO A 24 6.37 14.44 -4.66
N SER A 25 6.24 15.38 -5.59
CA SER A 25 6.10 16.81 -5.28
C SER A 25 4.77 17.14 -4.59
N ASP A 26 3.67 16.51 -5.02
CA ASP A 26 2.36 16.67 -4.37
C ASP A 26 2.35 16.03 -2.97
N ALA A 27 3.02 14.89 -2.80
CA ALA A 27 3.18 14.25 -1.49
C ALA A 27 3.95 15.14 -0.52
N ALA A 28 5.07 15.72 -0.94
CA ALA A 28 5.84 16.67 -0.13
C ALA A 28 5.00 17.88 0.30
N PHE A 29 4.18 18.41 -0.61
CA PHE A 29 3.27 19.51 -0.28
C PHE A 29 2.23 19.12 0.79
N LEU A 30 1.64 17.94 0.71
CA LEU A 30 0.62 17.49 1.66
C LEU A 30 1.14 17.28 3.09
N LEU A 31 2.47 17.22 3.27
CA LEU A 31 3.11 17.16 4.59
C LEU A 31 3.23 18.53 5.27
N LEU A 32 3.08 19.62 4.51
CA LEU A 32 3.14 20.97 5.04
C LEU A 32 1.80 21.35 5.73
N PRO A 33 1.87 22.17 6.80
CA PRO A 33 0.66 22.70 7.41
C PRO A 33 -0.07 23.66 6.45
N VAL A 34 -1.38 23.69 6.52
CA VAL A 34 -2.22 24.65 5.78
C VAL A 34 -2.40 25.90 6.64
N SER A 35 -2.14 27.10 6.09
CA SER A 35 -2.36 28.38 6.76
C SER A 35 -3.84 28.66 6.99
N ASP A 36 -4.17 29.62 7.85
CA ASP A 36 -5.56 30.04 8.07
C ASP A 36 -6.14 30.70 6.82
N ASP A 37 -5.37 31.54 6.14
CA ASP A 37 -5.78 32.24 4.93
C ASP A 37 -6.06 31.24 3.79
N ASP A 38 -5.16 30.27 3.54
CA ASP A 38 -5.36 29.23 2.55
C ASP A 38 -6.61 28.38 2.80
N PHE A 39 -6.92 28.11 4.08
CA PHE A 39 -8.13 27.37 4.44
C PHE A 39 -9.37 28.20 4.24
N GLN A 40 -9.37 29.49 4.65
CA GLN A 40 -10.50 30.38 4.44
C GLN A 40 -10.82 30.58 2.94
N ASP A 41 -9.77 30.68 2.10
CA ASP A 41 -9.92 30.76 0.64
C ASP A 41 -10.47 29.47 0.00
N ALA A 42 -10.35 28.34 0.65
CA ALA A 42 -10.70 27.03 0.11
C ALA A 42 -11.90 26.35 0.81
N LYS A 43 -12.48 26.94 1.85
CA LYS A 43 -13.51 26.29 2.67
C LYS A 43 -14.83 25.99 1.94
N ASP A 44 -15.09 26.68 0.84
CA ASP A 44 -16.24 26.49 -0.05
C ASP A 44 -16.12 25.23 -0.92
N LEU A 45 -14.93 24.64 -1.03
CA LEU A 45 -14.69 23.46 -1.85
C LEU A 45 -15.17 22.18 -1.13
N GLU A 46 -15.79 21.29 -1.86
CA GLU A 46 -16.33 20.02 -1.36
C GLU A 46 -15.28 18.95 -1.09
N PHE A 47 -14.15 19.34 -0.44
CA PHE A 47 -13.02 18.45 -0.19
C PHE A 47 -13.41 17.19 0.63
N PRO A 48 -14.11 17.28 1.78
CA PRO A 48 -14.46 16.10 2.58
C PRO A 48 -15.42 15.16 1.84
N GLN A 49 -16.33 15.69 1.04
CA GLN A 49 -17.32 14.91 0.29
C GLN A 49 -16.66 14.08 -0.80
N ILE A 50 -15.77 14.71 -1.61
CA ILE A 50 -15.04 14.02 -2.67
C ILE A 50 -14.06 12.99 -2.06
N LEU A 51 -13.36 13.36 -0.98
CA LEU A 51 -12.48 12.44 -0.28
C LEU A 51 -13.24 11.20 0.22
N GLY A 52 -14.42 11.37 0.82
CA GLY A 52 -15.27 10.25 1.28
C GLY A 52 -15.68 9.31 0.14
N GLN A 53 -16.00 9.87 -1.03
CA GLN A 53 -16.39 9.08 -2.21
C GLN A 53 -15.24 8.23 -2.76
N ILE A 54 -14.00 8.75 -2.77
CA ILE A 54 -12.85 8.03 -3.29
C ILE A 54 -12.26 7.04 -2.30
N GLN A 55 -12.48 7.22 -0.99
CA GLN A 55 -11.98 6.30 0.03
C GLN A 55 -12.55 4.88 -0.13
N TYR A 56 -13.82 4.74 -0.49
CA TYR A 56 -14.46 3.42 -0.58
C TYR A 56 -13.76 2.48 -1.59
N PRO A 57 -13.56 2.85 -2.88
CA PRO A 57 -12.88 1.96 -3.82
C PRO A 57 -11.44 1.65 -3.43
N THR A 58 -10.75 2.52 -2.68
CA THR A 58 -9.37 2.25 -2.25
C THR A 58 -9.26 1.14 -1.21
N VAL A 59 -10.35 0.79 -0.55
CA VAL A 59 -10.36 -0.32 0.41
C VAL A 59 -10.41 -1.68 -0.31
N TYR A 60 -11.14 -1.77 -1.42
CA TYR A 60 -11.51 -3.06 -2.00
C TYR A 60 -10.93 -3.32 -3.38
N THR A 61 -10.87 -2.32 -4.24
CA THR A 61 -10.56 -2.52 -5.67
C THR A 61 -9.44 -1.64 -6.21
N LYS A 62 -9.13 -0.55 -5.52
CA LYS A 62 -8.07 0.43 -5.86
C LYS A 62 -7.08 0.56 -4.71
N MET A 63 -6.61 -0.58 -4.23
CA MET A 63 -5.74 -0.62 -3.05
C MET A 63 -4.42 0.15 -3.26
N GLU A 64 -3.94 0.22 -4.49
CA GLU A 64 -2.75 0.99 -4.89
C GLU A 64 -2.87 2.50 -4.62
N MET A 65 -4.08 3.01 -4.44
CA MET A 65 -4.32 4.41 -4.08
C MET A 65 -4.29 4.69 -2.57
N ARG A 66 -4.15 3.66 -1.74
CA ARG A 66 -4.24 3.77 -0.27
C ARG A 66 -3.28 4.80 0.32
N PHE A 67 -2.04 4.83 -0.14
CA PHE A 67 -1.06 5.81 0.34
C PHE A 67 -1.48 7.24 -0.01
N ALA A 68 -1.85 7.49 -1.27
CA ALA A 68 -2.29 8.80 -1.72
C ALA A 68 -3.48 9.30 -0.88
N ILE A 69 -4.49 8.46 -0.71
CA ILE A 69 -5.70 8.82 0.05
C ILE A 69 -5.41 8.95 1.56
N SER A 70 -4.52 8.11 2.11
CA SER A 70 -4.05 8.24 3.50
C SER A 70 -3.39 9.60 3.74
N LEU A 71 -2.55 10.05 2.81
CA LEU A 71 -1.83 11.31 2.92
C LEU A 71 -2.76 12.53 2.72
N ILE A 72 -3.61 12.50 1.70
CA ILE A 72 -4.63 13.53 1.44
C ILE A 72 -5.59 13.67 2.64
N SER A 73 -5.96 12.55 3.26
CA SER A 73 -6.87 12.53 4.42
C SER A 73 -6.32 13.27 5.64
N ARG A 74 -5.01 13.49 5.73
CA ARG A 74 -4.40 14.26 6.83
C ARG A 74 -4.85 15.73 6.83
N GLN A 75 -5.26 16.23 5.67
CA GLN A 75 -5.76 17.60 5.51
C GLN A 75 -7.30 17.68 5.52
N ARG A 76 -8.00 16.61 5.95
CA ARG A 76 -9.47 16.54 5.94
C ARG A 76 -10.16 17.64 6.76
N SER A 77 -9.55 18.05 7.87
CA SER A 77 -10.10 19.11 8.75
C SER A 77 -9.68 20.51 8.31
N ARG A 78 -8.64 20.60 7.48
CA ARG A 78 -8.08 21.88 7.04
C ARG A 78 -7.33 21.66 5.72
N TRP A 79 -7.86 22.20 4.63
CA TRP A 79 -7.34 22.03 3.27
C TRP A 79 -7.12 23.36 2.58
N SER A 80 -6.28 23.36 1.53
CA SER A 80 -6.06 24.49 0.65
C SER A 80 -6.60 24.20 -0.76
N ARG A 81 -6.69 25.20 -1.64
CA ARG A 81 -7.01 24.98 -3.06
C ARG A 81 -6.01 24.04 -3.73
N LYS A 82 -4.75 24.05 -3.31
CA LYS A 82 -3.74 23.12 -3.84
C LYS A 82 -3.98 21.68 -3.36
N SER A 83 -4.34 21.48 -2.09
CA SER A 83 -4.74 20.16 -1.58
C SER A 83 -5.96 19.62 -2.32
N PHE A 84 -6.92 20.49 -2.62
CA PHE A 84 -8.10 20.12 -3.39
C PHE A 84 -7.73 19.69 -4.82
N LYS A 85 -6.85 20.43 -5.50
CA LYS A 85 -6.32 20.02 -6.81
C LYS A 85 -5.62 18.66 -6.77
N ILE A 86 -4.88 18.36 -5.70
CA ILE A 86 -4.23 17.04 -5.51
C ILE A 86 -5.29 15.94 -5.33
N LEU A 87 -6.35 16.19 -4.56
CA LEU A 87 -7.46 15.26 -4.42
C LEU A 87 -8.14 14.98 -5.77
N VAL A 88 -8.35 16.04 -6.59
CA VAL A 88 -8.91 15.90 -7.94
C VAL A 88 -8.00 15.06 -8.83
N LYS A 89 -6.67 15.24 -8.79
CA LYS A 89 -5.72 14.39 -9.52
C LYS A 89 -5.84 12.91 -9.12
N ALA A 90 -6.00 12.61 -7.83
CA ALA A 90 -6.24 11.24 -7.37
C ALA A 90 -7.57 10.68 -7.91
N LEU A 91 -8.62 11.50 -8.00
CA LEU A 91 -9.90 11.11 -8.61
C LEU A 91 -9.75 10.85 -10.12
N GLU A 92 -8.98 11.67 -10.82
CA GLU A 92 -8.63 11.50 -12.25
C GLU A 92 -7.91 10.15 -12.47
N TYR A 93 -6.92 9.81 -11.63
CA TYR A 93 -6.27 8.51 -11.66
C TYR A 93 -7.27 7.36 -11.48
N GLY A 94 -8.11 7.43 -10.45
CA GLY A 94 -9.13 6.40 -10.21
C GLY A 94 -10.09 6.20 -11.38
N TYR A 95 -10.44 7.27 -12.09
CA TYR A 95 -11.27 7.21 -13.30
C TYR A 95 -10.49 6.65 -14.50
N THR A 96 -9.29 7.14 -14.73
CA THR A 96 -8.44 6.71 -15.85
C THR A 96 -8.14 5.22 -15.79
N THR A 97 -7.91 4.71 -14.58
CA THR A 97 -7.57 3.30 -14.33
C THR A 97 -8.77 2.43 -13.93
N ARG A 98 -10.01 2.91 -14.11
CA ARG A 98 -11.23 2.19 -13.68
C ARG A 98 -11.38 0.77 -14.24
N HIS A 99 -10.74 0.51 -15.38
CA HIS A 99 -10.70 -0.79 -16.04
C HIS A 99 -9.61 -1.72 -15.48
N ILE A 100 -8.66 -1.21 -14.71
CA ILE A 100 -7.63 -2.01 -14.03
C ILE A 100 -8.25 -2.54 -12.73
N GLY A 101 -8.53 -3.83 -12.68
CA GLY A 101 -9.07 -4.52 -11.52
C GLY A 101 -8.04 -5.37 -10.78
N LEU A 102 -8.51 -6.29 -9.97
CA LEU A 102 -7.71 -7.31 -9.29
C LEU A 102 -7.80 -8.61 -10.07
N MET A 103 -6.66 -9.23 -10.39
CA MET A 103 -6.58 -10.44 -11.18
C MET A 103 -5.95 -11.58 -10.36
N TYR A 104 -6.76 -12.53 -9.96
CA TYR A 104 -6.32 -13.72 -9.24
C TYR A 104 -6.03 -14.85 -10.22
N SER A 105 -4.79 -15.34 -10.24
CA SER A 105 -4.34 -16.34 -11.20
C SER A 105 -3.98 -17.64 -10.50
N CYS A 106 -4.97 -18.51 -10.31
CA CYS A 106 -4.72 -19.83 -9.76
C CYS A 106 -3.75 -20.63 -10.66
N GLY A 107 -2.69 -21.17 -10.05
CA GLY A 107 -1.70 -21.98 -10.75
C GLY A 107 -0.53 -21.23 -11.40
N LEU A 108 -0.55 -19.90 -11.46
CA LEU A 108 0.59 -19.07 -11.91
C LEU A 108 1.43 -18.51 -10.75
N ASP A 109 0.91 -18.55 -9.54
CA ASP A 109 1.60 -18.04 -8.38
C ASP A 109 2.67 -19.04 -7.89
N GLN A 110 3.93 -18.59 -7.83
CA GLN A 110 5.06 -19.40 -7.34
C GLN A 110 4.87 -19.90 -5.91
N HIS A 111 4.04 -19.25 -5.10
CA HIS A 111 3.74 -19.64 -3.73
C HIS A 111 2.73 -20.80 -3.66
N GLY A 112 2.08 -21.13 -4.77
CA GLY A 112 1.06 -22.17 -4.87
C GLY A 112 -0.36 -21.67 -4.70
N VAL A 113 -1.30 -22.52 -5.07
CA VAL A 113 -2.74 -22.21 -5.08
C VAL A 113 -3.25 -21.98 -3.65
N ASN A 114 -3.95 -20.88 -3.45
CA ASN A 114 -4.55 -20.46 -2.18
C ASN A 114 -3.55 -20.33 -1.02
N LYS A 115 -2.27 -20.09 -1.32
CA LYS A 115 -1.25 -19.81 -0.29
C LYS A 115 -1.16 -18.32 -0.02
N LEU A 116 -1.13 -17.99 1.28
CA LEU A 116 -0.92 -16.61 1.73
C LEU A 116 0.57 -16.29 1.75
N TYR A 117 0.91 -15.10 1.30
CA TYR A 117 2.20 -14.45 1.52
C TYR A 117 1.98 -12.94 1.68
N ALA A 118 2.95 -12.22 2.23
CA ALA A 118 2.78 -10.82 2.54
C ALA A 118 4.06 -10.02 2.30
N TYR A 119 3.90 -8.69 2.23
CA TYR A 119 4.97 -7.71 2.22
C TYR A 119 4.74 -6.72 3.36
N ALA A 120 5.80 -6.34 4.06
CA ALA A 120 5.76 -5.35 5.12
C ALA A 120 6.90 -4.36 4.91
N ASP A 121 6.58 -3.07 4.89
CA ASP A 121 7.53 -1.96 4.72
C ASP A 121 7.12 -0.77 5.57
N SER A 122 8.10 0.03 5.98
CA SER A 122 7.83 1.28 6.65
C SER A 122 8.75 2.39 6.19
N ASN A 123 8.20 3.55 5.91
CA ASN A 123 8.96 4.77 5.69
C ASN A 123 9.12 5.53 7.01
N PHE A 124 10.34 5.50 7.57
CA PHE A 124 10.67 6.21 8.79
C PHE A 124 10.54 7.72 8.59
N ALA A 125 9.72 8.37 9.41
CA ALA A 125 9.49 9.81 9.36
C ALA A 125 9.11 10.36 10.75
N ALA A 126 9.54 11.57 11.03
CA ALA A 126 9.09 12.30 12.21
C ALA A 126 7.72 12.98 11.94
N PRO A 127 6.84 13.07 12.92
CA PRO A 127 6.92 12.46 14.26
C PRO A 127 6.49 10.99 14.29
N ARG A 128 6.02 10.42 13.20
CA ARG A 128 5.53 9.03 13.10
C ARG A 128 5.74 8.47 11.70
N SER A 129 6.25 7.26 11.64
CA SER A 129 6.49 6.52 10.41
C SER A 129 5.18 6.18 9.66
N GLN A 130 5.28 5.99 8.37
CA GLN A 130 4.20 5.47 7.52
C GLN A 130 4.48 3.99 7.25
N GLY A 131 3.65 3.10 7.77
CA GLY A 131 3.76 1.67 7.51
C GLY A 131 2.79 1.18 6.44
N CYS A 132 3.21 0.15 5.73
CA CYS A 132 2.37 -0.60 4.80
C CYS A 132 2.58 -2.09 4.93
N ARG A 133 1.47 -2.81 4.93
CA ARG A 133 1.44 -4.26 4.81
C ARG A 133 0.42 -4.70 3.79
N ILE A 134 0.84 -5.63 2.96
CA ILE A 134 0.02 -6.18 1.87
C ILE A 134 0.01 -7.68 2.03
N THR A 135 -1.16 -8.30 2.10
CA THR A 135 -1.29 -9.76 2.02
C THR A 135 -1.78 -10.14 0.64
N MET A 136 -1.10 -11.11 0.06
CA MET A 136 -1.31 -11.61 -1.28
C MET A 136 -1.83 -13.05 -1.24
N MET A 137 -2.55 -13.43 -2.27
CA MET A 137 -2.97 -14.82 -2.54
C MET A 137 -3.23 -14.98 -4.04
N ASN A 138 -2.79 -16.08 -4.61
CA ASN A 138 -2.96 -16.35 -6.04
C ASN A 138 -2.44 -15.21 -6.93
N GLY A 139 -1.31 -14.61 -6.53
CA GLY A 139 -0.62 -13.54 -7.25
C GLY A 139 -1.23 -12.15 -7.16
N CYS A 140 -2.28 -11.96 -6.37
CA CYS A 140 -2.98 -10.68 -6.24
C CYS A 140 -3.17 -10.29 -4.77
N ALA A 141 -3.21 -8.99 -4.51
CA ALA A 141 -3.48 -8.47 -3.17
C ALA A 141 -4.92 -8.77 -2.73
N ILE A 142 -5.07 -9.35 -1.54
CA ILE A 142 -6.36 -9.54 -0.87
C ILE A 142 -6.60 -8.54 0.25
N SER A 143 -5.51 -7.93 0.75
CA SER A 143 -5.58 -6.88 1.77
C SER A 143 -4.37 -5.96 1.64
N LEU A 144 -4.59 -4.65 1.72
CA LEU A 144 -3.56 -3.64 1.81
C LEU A 144 -3.92 -2.65 2.92
N THR A 145 -3.01 -2.44 3.84
CA THR A 145 -3.12 -1.41 4.87
C THR A 145 -1.96 -0.44 4.73
N SER A 146 -2.25 0.85 4.53
CA SER A 146 -1.29 1.93 4.55
C SER A 146 -1.72 2.92 5.64
N LYS A 147 -0.95 3.00 6.72
CA LYS A 147 -1.28 3.84 7.89
C LYS A 147 -0.02 4.41 8.53
N ARG A 148 -0.18 5.61 9.09
CA ARG A 148 0.82 6.18 9.99
C ARG A 148 0.84 5.40 11.31
N HIS A 149 2.03 5.10 11.84
CA HIS A 149 2.16 4.45 13.14
C HIS A 149 1.49 5.26 14.25
N THR A 150 0.97 4.57 15.24
CA THR A 150 0.36 5.21 16.42
C THR A 150 1.38 5.68 17.43
N THR A 151 2.56 5.09 17.42
CA THR A 151 3.72 5.41 18.26
C THR A 151 4.81 6.08 17.44
N THR A 152 5.71 6.79 18.09
CA THR A 152 6.92 7.33 17.49
C THR A 152 7.98 6.23 17.45
N ASP A 153 8.53 5.97 16.28
CA ASP A 153 9.67 5.08 16.11
C ASP A 153 10.96 5.89 16.30
N THR A 154 12.00 5.28 16.85
CA THR A 154 13.28 5.94 17.14
C THR A 154 14.34 5.66 16.07
N SER A 155 14.08 4.71 15.19
CA SER A 155 14.95 4.33 14.08
C SER A 155 14.18 3.67 12.95
N THR A 156 14.79 3.61 11.75
CA THR A 156 14.25 2.87 10.61
C THR A 156 14.01 1.41 10.97
N CYS A 157 14.96 0.77 11.65
CA CYS A 157 14.85 -0.63 12.04
C CYS A 157 13.68 -0.87 13.02
N GLU A 158 13.39 0.06 13.92
CA GLU A 158 12.24 -0.02 14.81
C GLU A 158 10.92 0.12 14.05
N ALA A 159 10.86 1.06 13.11
CA ALA A 159 9.69 1.24 12.26
C ALA A 159 9.39 -0.02 11.45
N GLU A 160 10.42 -0.62 10.81
CA GLU A 160 10.32 -1.87 10.06
C GLU A 160 9.87 -3.05 10.94
N ALA A 161 10.46 -3.19 12.11
CA ALA A 161 10.09 -4.25 13.06
C ALA A 161 8.65 -4.07 13.57
N THR A 162 8.21 -2.83 13.77
CA THR A 162 6.82 -2.51 14.13
C THR A 162 5.87 -2.94 13.02
N GLU A 163 6.17 -2.61 11.76
CA GLU A 163 5.29 -2.96 10.64
C GLU A 163 5.29 -4.47 10.38
N PHE A 164 6.44 -5.15 10.51
CA PHE A 164 6.51 -6.60 10.46
C PHE A 164 5.58 -7.24 11.51
N PHE A 165 5.65 -6.80 12.77
CA PHE A 165 4.77 -7.27 13.83
C PHE A 165 3.28 -7.05 13.50
N LEU A 166 2.91 -5.88 12.99
CA LEU A 166 1.54 -5.61 12.58
C LEU A 166 1.10 -6.51 11.42
N CYS A 167 2.01 -6.81 10.49
CA CYS A 167 1.79 -7.74 9.39
C CYS A 167 1.54 -9.17 9.91
N THR A 168 2.30 -9.64 10.90
CA THR A 168 2.09 -10.98 11.48
C THR A 168 0.69 -11.13 12.07
N ARG A 169 0.14 -10.08 12.67
CA ARG A 169 -1.23 -10.08 13.21
C ARG A 169 -2.29 -10.17 12.12
N ASP A 170 -2.12 -9.44 11.03
CA ASP A 170 -3.05 -9.49 9.90
C ASP A 170 -2.98 -10.86 9.20
N VAL A 171 -1.78 -11.39 9.00
CA VAL A 171 -1.56 -12.75 8.48
C VAL A 171 -2.21 -13.80 9.38
N GLU A 172 -2.02 -13.74 10.69
CA GLU A 172 -2.64 -14.70 11.63
C GLU A 172 -4.16 -14.68 11.53
N ARG A 173 -4.77 -13.49 11.48
CA ARG A 173 -6.22 -13.35 11.30
C ARG A 173 -6.69 -13.99 9.99
N LEU A 174 -5.97 -13.77 8.89
CA LEU A 174 -6.32 -14.37 7.60
C LEU A 174 -6.09 -15.88 7.59
N ARG A 175 -5.02 -16.39 8.21
CA ARG A 175 -4.81 -17.84 8.38
C ARG A 175 -5.97 -18.51 9.14
N ASN A 176 -6.46 -17.87 10.20
CA ASN A 176 -7.61 -18.38 10.96
C ASN A 176 -8.87 -18.40 10.09
N LEU A 177 -9.17 -17.29 9.39
CA LEU A 177 -10.30 -17.23 8.45
C LEU A 177 -10.20 -18.29 7.35
N MET A 178 -9.01 -18.47 6.77
CA MET A 178 -8.77 -19.52 5.76
C MET A 178 -9.00 -20.91 6.34
N GLY A 179 -8.60 -21.14 7.59
CA GLY A 179 -8.87 -22.41 8.30
C GLY A 179 -10.35 -22.68 8.49
N GLU A 180 -11.14 -21.65 8.86
CA GLU A 180 -12.60 -21.77 9.04
C GLU A 180 -13.34 -22.16 7.74
N ILE A 181 -12.82 -21.75 6.58
CA ILE A 181 -13.38 -22.12 5.26
C ILE A 181 -12.69 -23.35 4.64
N GLY A 182 -11.88 -24.10 5.40
CA GLY A 182 -11.24 -25.34 4.94
C GLY A 182 -9.96 -25.17 4.13
N LEU A 183 -9.44 -23.95 3.99
CA LEU A 183 -8.21 -23.66 3.22
C LEU A 183 -7.01 -23.49 4.17
N PHE A 184 -6.64 -24.55 4.88
CA PHE A 184 -5.60 -24.54 5.90
C PHE A 184 -4.22 -24.17 5.34
N GLN A 185 -3.55 -23.23 5.99
CA GLN A 185 -2.18 -22.82 5.69
C GLN A 185 -1.20 -23.67 6.51
N GLN A 186 -0.78 -24.81 5.99
CA GLN A 186 0.09 -25.78 6.67
C GLN A 186 1.51 -25.23 6.87
N GLU A 187 2.05 -24.62 5.79
CA GLU A 187 3.37 -24.02 5.80
C GLU A 187 3.35 -22.61 6.44
N PRO A 188 4.49 -22.12 6.96
CA PRO A 188 4.63 -20.74 7.39
C PRO A 188 4.30 -19.77 6.25
N THR A 189 3.53 -18.73 6.56
CA THR A 189 3.28 -17.67 5.59
C THR A 189 4.50 -16.79 5.45
N ILE A 190 5.02 -16.65 4.24
CA ILE A 190 6.17 -15.79 3.94
C ILE A 190 5.77 -14.32 4.12
N ILE A 191 6.60 -13.56 4.85
CA ILE A 191 6.50 -12.11 4.94
C ILE A 191 7.79 -11.53 4.36
N TYR A 192 7.69 -10.88 3.22
CA TYR A 192 8.80 -10.22 2.56
C TYR A 192 9.11 -8.88 3.21
N GLN A 193 10.40 -8.61 3.40
CA GLN A 193 10.93 -7.37 3.95
C GLN A 193 12.28 -7.04 3.31
N ASP A 194 12.59 -5.76 3.10
CA ASP A 194 13.85 -5.34 2.50
C ASP A 194 14.89 -4.84 3.52
N ASN A 195 14.56 -4.88 4.80
CA ASN A 195 15.44 -4.48 5.89
C ASN A 195 16.04 -5.71 6.62
N MET A 196 17.28 -6.08 6.25
CA MET A 196 17.98 -7.21 6.87
C MET A 196 18.13 -7.10 8.39
N PRO A 197 18.50 -5.94 8.98
CA PRO A 197 18.51 -5.76 10.44
C PRO A 197 17.17 -6.08 11.10
N ALA A 198 16.04 -5.66 10.50
CA ALA A 198 14.72 -5.97 11.03
C ALA A 198 14.42 -7.47 10.97
N ILE A 199 14.78 -8.15 9.87
CA ILE A 199 14.67 -9.61 9.75
C ILE A 199 15.51 -10.30 10.84
N GLN A 200 16.76 -9.89 11.05
CA GLN A 200 17.62 -10.45 12.09
C GLN A 200 17.01 -10.27 13.49
N ILE A 201 16.43 -9.10 13.77
CA ILE A 201 15.74 -8.87 15.04
C ILE A 201 14.58 -9.85 15.22
N MET A 202 13.83 -10.17 14.18
CA MET A 202 12.69 -11.07 14.27
C MET A 202 13.09 -12.56 14.31
N THR A 203 14.26 -12.91 13.79
CA THR A 203 14.74 -14.30 13.76
C THR A 203 15.73 -14.64 14.87
N ASN A 204 16.48 -13.65 15.37
CA ASN A 204 17.52 -13.88 16.38
C ASN A 204 16.95 -13.89 17.80
N ARG A 205 17.40 -14.88 18.59
CA ARG A 205 17.09 -15.01 20.01
C ARG A 205 17.99 -14.18 20.93
N GLY A 206 18.89 -13.35 20.36
CA GLY A 206 19.80 -12.49 21.14
C GLY A 206 19.08 -11.39 21.93
N SER A 207 19.76 -10.84 22.95
CA SER A 207 19.25 -9.72 23.72
C SER A 207 19.01 -8.51 22.82
N LEU A 208 17.88 -7.86 23.02
CA LEU A 208 17.53 -6.62 22.32
C LEU A 208 18.38 -5.46 22.87
N PRO A 209 18.96 -4.59 22.03
CA PRO A 209 19.57 -3.38 22.50
C PRO A 209 18.53 -2.51 23.22
N ASN A 210 18.97 -1.61 24.13
CA ASN A 210 18.10 -0.76 24.96
C ASN A 210 16.93 -0.16 24.15
N ARG A 211 15.73 -0.67 24.41
CA ARG A 211 14.49 -0.29 23.72
C ARG A 211 13.37 0.00 24.72
N SER A 212 12.29 0.61 24.20
CA SER A 212 11.10 0.78 25.03
C SER A 212 10.44 -0.59 25.31
N LYS A 213 9.86 -0.77 26.51
CA LYS A 213 9.11 -1.96 26.89
C LYS A 213 8.03 -2.35 25.88
N ALA A 214 7.37 -1.34 25.26
CA ALA A 214 6.36 -1.55 24.24
C ALA A 214 6.95 -2.17 22.96
N MET A 215 8.16 -1.77 22.56
CA MET A 215 8.86 -2.35 21.41
C MET A 215 9.30 -3.78 21.71
N ASP A 216 9.79 -4.05 22.92
CA ASP A 216 10.16 -5.39 23.32
C ASP A 216 8.99 -6.38 23.20
N ILE A 217 7.81 -6.00 23.68
CA ILE A 217 6.58 -6.80 23.56
C ILE A 217 6.25 -7.11 22.10
N ARG A 218 6.34 -6.12 21.19
CA ARG A 218 6.06 -6.32 19.76
C ARG A 218 7.05 -7.27 19.12
N VAL A 219 8.34 -7.06 19.37
CA VAL A 219 9.41 -7.93 18.84
C VAL A 219 9.27 -9.33 19.37
N MET A 220 9.05 -9.53 20.68
CA MET A 220 8.85 -10.86 21.26
C MET A 220 7.62 -11.55 20.66
N SER A 221 6.50 -10.84 20.53
CA SER A 221 5.32 -11.41 19.89
C SER A 221 5.57 -11.80 18.43
N GLY A 222 6.31 -10.98 17.66
CA GLY A 222 6.71 -11.31 16.30
C GLY A 222 7.62 -12.55 16.24
N ARG A 223 8.62 -12.64 17.13
CA ARG A 223 9.51 -13.81 17.27
C ARG A 223 8.76 -15.10 17.58
N ASN A 224 7.83 -15.06 18.52
CA ASN A 224 7.01 -16.23 18.85
C ASN A 224 6.27 -16.76 17.60
N LYS A 225 5.76 -15.86 16.72
CA LYS A 225 5.11 -16.29 15.48
C LYS A 225 6.07 -16.94 14.47
N VAL A 226 7.34 -16.51 14.46
CA VAL A 226 8.40 -17.15 13.66
C VAL A 226 8.78 -18.50 14.26
N GLU A 227 8.95 -18.60 15.57
CA GLU A 227 9.27 -19.84 16.29
C GLU A 227 8.15 -20.88 16.16
N ASP A 228 6.89 -20.45 16.27
CA ASP A 228 5.70 -21.30 16.08
C ASP A 228 5.50 -21.71 14.60
N LYS A 229 6.40 -21.32 13.70
CA LYS A 229 6.32 -21.59 12.25
C LYS A 229 5.01 -21.11 11.62
N LYS A 230 4.43 -20.04 12.16
CA LYS A 230 3.24 -19.39 11.58
C LYS A 230 3.61 -18.43 10.45
N VAL A 231 4.76 -17.77 10.58
CA VAL A 231 5.29 -16.84 9.59
C VAL A 231 6.79 -17.10 9.37
N LEU A 232 7.28 -16.75 8.19
CA LEU A 232 8.69 -16.82 7.80
C LEU A 232 9.12 -15.48 7.21
N PRO A 233 9.99 -14.69 7.88
CA PRO A 233 10.54 -13.48 7.28
C PRO A 233 11.55 -13.85 6.20
N VAL A 234 11.40 -13.24 5.01
CA VAL A 234 12.27 -13.46 3.85
C VAL A 234 12.69 -12.11 3.29
N TYR A 235 13.97 -11.97 2.97
CA TYR A 235 14.47 -10.76 2.32
C TYR A 235 13.97 -10.65 0.88
N THR A 236 13.58 -9.44 0.50
CA THR A 236 13.34 -9.06 -0.90
C THR A 236 14.05 -7.75 -1.22
N SER A 237 14.39 -7.53 -2.49
CA SER A 237 14.98 -6.27 -2.89
C SER A 237 13.93 -5.14 -2.89
N THR A 238 14.36 -3.91 -2.57
CA THR A 238 13.50 -2.71 -2.60
C THR A 238 12.78 -2.53 -3.94
N LEU A 239 13.42 -2.90 -5.06
CA LEU A 239 12.77 -2.83 -6.39
C LEU A 239 11.51 -3.71 -6.51
N LYS A 240 11.44 -4.80 -5.73
CA LYS A 240 10.31 -5.74 -5.70
C LYS A 240 9.47 -5.63 -4.44
N MET A 241 9.74 -4.62 -3.59
CA MET A 241 9.00 -4.39 -2.36
C MET A 241 7.61 -3.81 -2.69
N VAL A 242 6.61 -4.67 -2.83
CA VAL A 242 5.24 -4.27 -3.21
C VAL A 242 4.63 -3.31 -2.18
N ALA A 243 5.04 -3.41 -0.90
CA ALA A 243 4.56 -2.54 0.17
C ALA A 243 5.01 -1.07 0.02
N ASP A 244 6.01 -0.77 -0.84
CA ASP A 244 6.38 0.61 -1.20
C ASP A 244 5.20 1.43 -1.77
N LEU A 245 4.24 0.76 -2.41
CA LEU A 245 2.97 1.39 -2.85
C LEU A 245 2.22 2.10 -1.73
N GLY A 246 2.40 1.65 -0.50
CA GLY A 246 1.69 2.16 0.66
C GLY A 246 2.53 3.02 1.61
N THR A 247 3.81 3.22 1.34
CA THR A 247 4.74 3.97 2.21
C THR A 247 5.33 5.20 1.55
N LYS A 248 5.44 5.23 0.21
CA LYS A 248 6.15 6.28 -0.54
C LYS A 248 5.35 6.78 -1.73
N ALA A 249 5.59 8.04 -2.12
CA ALA A 249 5.19 8.52 -3.43
C ALA A 249 6.26 8.11 -4.44
N LEU A 250 5.92 7.20 -5.32
CA LEU A 250 6.81 6.60 -6.31
C LEU A 250 6.78 7.38 -7.63
N ASP A 251 7.85 7.27 -8.42
CA ASP A 251 7.81 7.67 -9.82
C ASP A 251 6.88 6.76 -10.64
N GLU A 252 6.53 7.20 -11.85
CA GLU A 252 5.54 6.50 -12.69
C GLU A 252 5.95 5.05 -13.02
N LYS A 253 7.22 4.81 -13.34
CA LYS A 253 7.69 3.48 -13.74
C LYS A 253 7.61 2.49 -12.58
N GLN A 254 8.15 2.88 -11.43
CA GLN A 254 8.15 2.04 -10.23
C GLN A 254 6.71 1.83 -9.72
N PHE A 255 5.89 2.87 -9.73
CA PHE A 255 4.49 2.75 -9.32
C PHE A 255 3.72 1.75 -10.18
N VAL A 256 3.80 1.88 -11.51
CA VAL A 256 3.10 0.98 -12.45
C VAL A 256 3.58 -0.46 -12.27
N PHE A 257 4.89 -0.68 -12.14
CA PHE A 257 5.46 -2.00 -11.92
C PHE A 257 4.93 -2.66 -10.64
N LEU A 258 4.99 -1.96 -9.50
CA LEU A 258 4.52 -2.50 -8.22
C LEU A 258 2.99 -2.64 -8.17
N ARG A 259 2.24 -1.70 -8.79
CA ARG A 259 0.79 -1.84 -8.96
C ARG A 259 0.43 -3.12 -9.70
N ASP A 260 1.12 -3.40 -10.81
CA ASP A 260 0.85 -4.57 -11.63
C ASP A 260 1.22 -5.86 -10.89
N LEU A 261 2.26 -5.85 -10.06
CA LEU A 261 2.55 -6.93 -9.12
C LEU A 261 1.42 -7.10 -8.10
N ALA A 262 0.98 -6.02 -7.44
CA ALA A 262 -0.07 -6.06 -6.43
C ALA A 262 -1.41 -6.53 -6.99
N ASN A 263 -1.74 -6.12 -8.22
CA ASN A 263 -3.02 -6.42 -8.86
C ASN A 263 -3.02 -7.72 -9.68
N GLY A 264 -1.90 -8.49 -9.71
CA GLY A 264 -1.80 -9.79 -10.36
C GLY A 264 -1.50 -9.77 -11.87
N TYR A 265 -1.35 -8.59 -12.48
CA TYR A 265 -1.08 -8.49 -13.92
C TYR A 265 0.33 -8.96 -14.31
N ALA A 266 1.31 -8.86 -13.43
CA ALA A 266 2.68 -9.28 -13.71
C ALA A 266 2.79 -10.79 -13.97
N LEU A 267 2.03 -11.64 -13.24
CA LEU A 267 2.01 -13.08 -13.44
C LEU A 267 1.40 -13.47 -14.78
N VAL A 268 0.31 -12.79 -15.15
CA VAL A 268 -0.37 -13.05 -16.41
C VAL A 268 0.51 -12.70 -17.61
N ARG A 269 1.27 -11.59 -17.53
CA ARG A 269 2.25 -11.24 -18.57
C ARG A 269 3.36 -12.27 -18.67
N ALA A 270 3.89 -12.72 -17.54
CA ALA A 270 4.97 -13.71 -17.50
C ALA A 270 4.56 -15.08 -18.08
N SER A 271 3.27 -15.43 -18.00
CA SER A 271 2.74 -16.69 -18.56
C SER A 271 2.54 -16.67 -20.08
N GLY A 272 2.73 -15.52 -20.74
CA GLY A 272 2.46 -15.38 -22.18
C GLY A 272 0.97 -15.43 -22.54
N ALA A 273 0.07 -15.42 -21.56
CA ALA A 273 -1.38 -15.36 -21.82
C ALA A 273 -1.72 -14.02 -22.49
N ASN A 274 -2.33 -14.08 -23.67
CA ASN A 274 -2.91 -12.92 -24.35
C ASN A 274 -4.12 -12.42 -23.57
N VAL A 275 -3.88 -11.69 -22.49
CA VAL A 275 -4.91 -10.87 -21.90
C VAL A 275 -4.86 -9.54 -22.63
N GLU A 276 -5.95 -9.15 -23.26
CA GLU A 276 -6.12 -7.79 -23.76
C GLU A 276 -6.01 -6.83 -22.57
N LEU A 277 -4.76 -6.47 -22.25
CA LEU A 277 -4.50 -5.43 -21.29
C LEU A 277 -4.93 -4.12 -21.95
N PRO A 278 -5.62 -3.24 -21.24
CA PRO A 278 -5.93 -1.92 -21.78
C PRO A 278 -4.66 -1.27 -22.32
N ALA A 279 -4.74 -0.61 -23.48
CA ALA A 279 -3.59 -0.05 -24.24
C ALA A 279 -2.56 0.72 -23.39
N LEU A 280 -3.01 1.27 -22.27
CA LEU A 280 -2.20 1.98 -21.26
C LEU A 280 -1.18 1.11 -20.51
N VAL A 281 -1.49 -0.17 -20.33
CA VAL A 281 -0.60 -1.11 -19.65
C VAL A 281 0.50 -1.58 -20.60
N ILE A 282 0.21 -1.59 -21.90
CA ILE A 282 1.16 -1.95 -22.96
C ILE A 282 2.25 -0.88 -23.11
N ALA A 283 1.87 0.41 -23.10
CA ALA A 283 2.83 1.52 -23.21
C ALA A 283 3.87 1.56 -22.08
N ALA A 284 3.49 1.15 -20.86
CA ALA A 284 4.41 1.09 -19.73
C ALA A 284 5.41 -0.09 -19.80
N ALA A 285 5.07 -1.16 -20.53
CA ALA A 285 5.94 -2.33 -20.72
C ALA A 285 7.03 -2.08 -21.79
N GLU A 286 6.74 -1.25 -22.79
CA GLU A 286 7.70 -0.90 -23.86
C GLU A 286 8.78 0.09 -23.40
N ILE A 287 8.56 0.81 -22.28
CA ILE A 287 9.52 1.77 -21.71
C ILE A 287 10.53 1.08 -20.77
N GLY A 288 10.35 -0.21 -20.47
CA GLY A 288 11.14 -1.00 -19.52
C GLY A 288 12.11 -2.02 -20.15
N GLN A 289 12.36 -1.96 -21.47
CA GLN A 289 13.43 -2.73 -22.15
C GLN A 289 14.69 -1.89 -22.34
#